data_111cad18a5d881ec9e0dcb49157079d8
#
_entry.id   111cad18a5d881ec9e0dcb49157079d8
#
_cell.length_a   1.000
_cell.length_b   1.000
_cell.length_c   1.000
_cell.angle_alpha   90.00
_cell.angle_beta   90.00
_cell.angle_gamma   90.00
#
_symmetry.space_group_name_H-M   'P 1'
#
loop_
_entity.id
_entity.type
_entity.pdbx_description
1 polymer ?
#
loop_
_entity_poly.entity_id
_entity_poly.type
_entity_poly.pdbx_seq_one_letter_code
_entity_poly.pdbx_strand_id
1 'polypeptide(L)'
;MSKPSSRSSSDPQNNALLVVAMLAMVAVPAGIALHTVQIPAPTQIPPADATPYGYTVSLLLFIVPIIVIGWWFVPQEGIKIPKQAFWRTISLLFIAGCALDYFFANRFFTYRNPAATLRIPAPALGGPVPIEEYVFYLTGFIAVLLIYVWLDEYWLLAYNVPDYPAEAKKLRRLLQFHPTSLVLGLALIGLAIAYKKFVSHSPGFPGYFTLLVAGGIVPAVSFFPSARPVINWRALSLTLFIILLVSLFWEATLAVPYGWWGYQQQQMMGLFIGAWAGLPIEAVCVWIAVTYATVIVFEVIKLWQASERPLKDAFLGAREVPSRKTQAAGN
;
A
#
# COMPACT_ATOMS: atom_id res chain seq x y z
N MET A 1 -19.08 17.76 42.31
CA MET A 1 -18.49 16.40 42.38
C MET A 1 -18.95 15.62 41.15
N SER A 2 -18.13 15.64 40.09
CA SER A 2 -18.37 14.88 38.88
C SER A 2 -17.81 13.46 39.03
N LYS A 3 -18.67 12.46 38.80
CA LYS A 3 -18.30 11.04 38.82
C LYS A 3 -17.19 10.80 37.76
N PRO A 4 -16.08 10.11 38.10
CA PRO A 4 -15.15 9.65 37.11
C PRO A 4 -15.83 8.61 36.23
N SER A 5 -15.85 8.86 34.91
CA SER A 5 -16.31 7.90 33.89
C SER A 5 -15.49 6.60 34.03
N SER A 6 -16.15 5.49 34.22
CA SER A 6 -15.57 4.16 34.24
C SER A 6 -14.86 3.92 32.90
N ARG A 7 -13.53 3.96 32.90
CA ARG A 7 -12.71 3.53 31.74
C ARG A 7 -12.94 2.03 31.53
N SER A 8 -13.59 1.70 30.44
CA SER A 8 -13.70 0.31 29.99
C SER A 8 -12.29 -0.27 29.84
N SER A 9 -11.97 -1.25 30.65
CA SER A 9 -10.78 -2.09 30.47
C SER A 9 -10.91 -2.77 29.12
N SER A 10 -10.05 -2.44 28.15
CA SER A 10 -10.04 -3.13 26.86
C SER A 10 -9.59 -4.57 27.10
N ASP A 11 -10.52 -5.50 26.96
CA ASP A 11 -10.31 -6.93 27.09
C ASP A 11 -9.22 -7.40 26.10
N PRO A 12 -8.19 -8.17 26.54
CA PRO A 12 -7.17 -8.75 25.64
C PRO A 12 -7.76 -9.60 24.51
N GLN A 13 -8.93 -10.22 24.72
CA GLN A 13 -9.66 -10.94 23.67
C GLN A 13 -10.10 -10.03 22.53
N ASN A 14 -10.48 -8.80 22.81
CA ASN A 14 -10.91 -7.82 21.80
C ASN A 14 -9.74 -7.39 20.87
N ASN A 15 -8.51 -7.41 21.38
CA ASN A 15 -7.33 -7.05 20.60
C ASN A 15 -6.90 -8.17 19.64
N ALA A 16 -7.02 -9.43 20.05
CA ALA A 16 -6.78 -10.58 19.19
C ALA A 16 -7.82 -10.63 18.05
N LEU A 17 -9.09 -10.33 18.35
CA LEU A 17 -10.16 -10.23 17.35
C LEU A 17 -9.85 -9.18 16.26
N LEU A 18 -9.28 -8.03 16.65
CA LEU A 18 -8.88 -7.01 15.67
C LEU A 18 -7.79 -7.49 14.71
N VAL A 19 -6.80 -8.24 15.19
CA VAL A 19 -5.77 -8.84 14.34
C VAL A 19 -6.39 -9.86 13.39
N VAL A 20 -7.28 -10.73 13.87
CA VAL A 20 -7.98 -11.70 13.02
C VAL A 20 -8.83 -10.99 11.97
N ALA A 21 -9.56 -9.93 12.35
CA ALA A 21 -10.35 -9.13 11.41
C ALA A 21 -9.46 -8.47 10.33
N MET A 22 -8.33 -7.90 10.72
CA MET A 22 -7.36 -7.31 9.78
C MET A 22 -6.81 -8.34 8.80
N LEU A 23 -6.42 -9.51 9.28
CA LEU A 23 -5.95 -10.60 8.42
C LEU A 23 -7.04 -11.11 7.50
N ALA A 24 -8.28 -11.27 7.99
CA ALA A 24 -9.41 -11.67 7.17
C ALA A 24 -9.74 -10.66 6.06
N MET A 25 -9.60 -9.36 6.32
CA MET A 25 -9.80 -8.31 5.30
C MET A 25 -8.82 -8.40 4.14
N VAL A 26 -7.65 -8.98 4.33
CA VAL A 26 -6.68 -9.25 3.25
C VAL A 26 -6.93 -10.64 2.65
N ALA A 27 -7.04 -11.67 3.49
CA ALA A 27 -7.13 -13.06 3.04
C ALA A 27 -8.42 -13.38 2.29
N VAL A 28 -9.56 -12.80 2.67
CA VAL A 28 -10.85 -13.08 2.01
C VAL A 28 -10.88 -12.57 0.57
N PRO A 29 -10.57 -11.29 0.27
CA PRO A 29 -10.51 -10.82 -1.11
C PRO A 29 -9.43 -11.55 -1.93
N ALA A 30 -8.29 -11.86 -1.31
CA ALA A 30 -7.23 -12.62 -1.95
C ALA A 30 -7.72 -14.04 -2.33
N GLY A 31 -8.39 -14.72 -1.41
CA GLY A 31 -8.98 -16.06 -1.66
C GLY A 31 -10.04 -16.02 -2.75
N ILE A 32 -10.93 -15.02 -2.74
CA ILE A 32 -11.93 -14.82 -3.80
C ILE A 32 -11.24 -14.61 -5.14
N ALA A 33 -10.25 -13.73 -5.23
CA ALA A 33 -9.51 -13.47 -6.45
C ALA A 33 -8.78 -14.72 -6.95
N LEU A 34 -8.11 -15.47 -6.07
CA LEU A 34 -7.44 -16.74 -6.43
C LEU A 34 -8.40 -17.80 -6.96
N HIS A 35 -9.61 -17.84 -6.44
CA HIS A 35 -10.60 -18.84 -6.82
C HIS A 35 -11.37 -18.47 -8.10
N THR A 36 -11.69 -17.18 -8.28
CA THR A 36 -12.56 -16.71 -9.36
C THR A 36 -11.82 -16.26 -10.60
N VAL A 37 -10.55 -15.85 -10.47
CA VAL A 37 -9.78 -15.28 -11.58
C VAL A 37 -9.10 -16.37 -12.40
N GLN A 38 -9.44 -16.43 -13.68
CA GLN A 38 -8.77 -17.30 -14.65
C GLN A 38 -7.50 -16.61 -15.19
N ILE A 39 -6.47 -17.43 -15.45
CA ILE A 39 -5.24 -16.97 -16.09
C ILE A 39 -5.43 -17.12 -17.60
N PRO A 40 -5.35 -16.02 -18.39
CA PRO A 40 -5.48 -16.14 -19.85
C PRO A 40 -4.23 -16.75 -20.46
N ALA A 41 -4.39 -17.24 -21.68
CA ALA A 41 -3.26 -17.65 -22.50
C ALA A 41 -2.39 -16.41 -22.85
N PRO A 42 -1.07 -16.52 -22.78
CA PRO A 42 -0.17 -15.42 -23.19
C PRO A 42 -0.41 -15.06 -24.65
N THR A 43 -0.58 -13.76 -24.94
CA THR A 43 -0.61 -13.24 -26.29
C THR A 43 0.75 -12.59 -26.57
N GLN A 44 1.46 -13.06 -27.57
CA GLN A 44 2.73 -12.47 -27.98
C GLN A 44 2.51 -11.26 -28.90
N ILE A 45 3.35 -10.24 -28.77
CA ILE A 45 3.37 -9.09 -29.65
C ILE A 45 4.19 -9.42 -30.89
N PRO A 46 3.76 -8.97 -32.09
CA PRO A 46 4.55 -9.09 -33.31
C PRO A 46 5.95 -8.48 -33.16
N PRO A 47 6.98 -9.05 -33.77
CA PRO A 47 8.35 -8.56 -33.65
C PRO A 47 8.56 -7.08 -34.09
N ALA A 48 7.69 -6.56 -34.94
CA ALA A 48 7.73 -5.16 -35.39
C ALA A 48 7.47 -4.15 -34.24
N ASP A 49 6.74 -4.56 -33.21
CA ASP A 49 6.41 -3.73 -32.05
C ASP A 49 7.33 -4.01 -30.86
N ALA A 50 8.38 -4.81 -31.06
CA ALA A 50 9.33 -5.10 -30.01
C ALA A 50 10.13 -3.84 -29.64
N THR A 51 10.13 -3.51 -28.36
CA THR A 51 10.95 -2.44 -27.76
C THR A 51 12.04 -3.08 -26.92
N PRO A 52 13.21 -3.42 -27.50
CA PRO A 52 14.24 -4.17 -26.78
C PRO A 52 14.61 -3.48 -25.46
N TYR A 53 14.49 -4.24 -24.35
CA TYR A 53 14.75 -3.76 -22.99
C TYR A 53 13.93 -2.53 -22.55
N GLY A 54 12.85 -2.20 -23.27
CA GLY A 54 12.05 -1.00 -22.99
C GLY A 54 11.52 -0.96 -21.58
N TYR A 55 10.96 -2.06 -21.08
CA TYR A 55 10.47 -2.15 -19.70
C TYR A 55 11.62 -1.97 -18.71
N THR A 56 12.71 -2.71 -18.87
CA THR A 56 13.88 -2.62 -17.99
C THR A 56 14.44 -1.20 -17.91
N VAL A 57 14.63 -0.54 -19.08
CA VAL A 57 15.13 0.84 -19.15
C VAL A 57 14.15 1.82 -18.50
N SER A 58 12.86 1.60 -18.68
CA SER A 58 11.84 2.49 -18.10
C SER A 58 11.81 2.52 -16.57
N LEU A 59 12.32 1.50 -15.90
CA LEU A 59 12.48 1.51 -14.44
C LEU A 59 13.39 2.65 -13.95
N LEU A 60 14.22 3.24 -14.86
CA LEU A 60 14.98 4.44 -14.56
C LEU A 60 14.10 5.63 -14.15
N LEU A 61 12.81 5.66 -14.53
CA LEU A 61 11.86 6.67 -14.05
C LEU A 61 11.68 6.65 -12.51
N PHE A 62 11.90 5.51 -11.88
CA PHE A 62 11.90 5.37 -10.42
C PHE A 62 13.32 5.42 -9.86
N ILE A 63 14.28 4.77 -10.51
CA ILE A 63 15.67 4.66 -10.03
C ILE A 63 16.37 6.02 -10.04
N VAL A 64 16.17 6.85 -11.06
CA VAL A 64 16.79 8.19 -11.14
C VAL A 64 16.32 9.09 -10.00
N PRO A 65 15.03 9.25 -9.69
CA PRO A 65 14.58 10.00 -8.52
C PRO A 65 15.15 9.45 -7.21
N ILE A 66 15.23 8.12 -7.06
CA ILE A 66 15.84 7.51 -5.86
C ILE A 66 17.29 7.96 -5.69
N ILE A 67 18.09 7.92 -6.76
CA ILE A 67 19.49 8.33 -6.72
C ILE A 67 19.60 9.84 -6.43
N VAL A 68 18.83 10.67 -7.15
CA VAL A 68 18.86 12.11 -7.01
C VAL A 68 18.43 12.54 -5.60
N ILE A 69 17.33 12.03 -5.10
CA ILE A 69 16.85 12.39 -3.76
C ILE A 69 17.77 11.80 -2.69
N GLY A 70 18.08 10.50 -2.76
CA GLY A 70 18.83 9.80 -1.71
C GLY A 70 20.30 10.21 -1.64
N TRP A 71 20.94 10.46 -2.76
CA TRP A 71 22.37 10.77 -2.82
C TRP A 71 22.65 12.29 -2.87
N TRP A 72 21.80 13.07 -3.54
CA TRP A 72 22.04 14.50 -3.72
C TRP A 72 21.24 15.33 -2.72
N PHE A 73 19.91 15.32 -2.79
CA PHE A 73 19.10 16.24 -1.98
C PHE A 73 19.17 15.93 -0.49
N VAL A 74 19.03 14.68 -0.08
CA VAL A 74 19.02 14.32 1.33
C VAL A 74 20.31 14.74 2.07
N PRO A 75 21.52 14.50 1.54
CA PRO A 75 22.75 14.97 2.16
C PRO A 75 22.91 16.49 2.12
N GLN A 76 22.57 17.14 1.00
CA GLN A 76 22.75 18.58 0.83
C GLN A 76 21.85 19.38 1.77
N GLU A 77 20.62 18.95 1.95
CA GLU A 77 19.62 19.60 2.80
C GLU A 77 19.70 19.15 4.26
N GLY A 78 20.61 18.26 4.60
CA GLY A 78 20.79 17.77 5.96
C GLY A 78 19.59 16.97 6.49
N ILE A 79 18.79 16.38 5.59
CA ILE A 79 17.57 15.65 5.93
C ILE A 79 17.91 14.41 6.75
N LYS A 80 17.28 14.26 7.90
CA LYS A 80 17.47 13.12 8.79
C LYS A 80 16.44 12.03 8.49
N ILE A 81 16.78 11.11 7.58
CA ILE A 81 15.92 9.94 7.35
C ILE A 81 15.95 9.04 8.58
N PRO A 82 14.80 8.66 9.15
CA PRO A 82 14.72 7.65 10.21
C PRO A 82 15.01 6.25 9.64
N LYS A 83 16.30 5.94 9.46
CA LYS A 83 16.79 4.77 8.68
C LYS A 83 16.15 3.44 9.10
N GLN A 84 15.95 3.23 10.40
CA GLN A 84 15.31 1.98 10.88
C GLN A 84 13.85 1.88 10.45
N ALA A 85 13.08 2.97 10.58
CA ALA A 85 11.68 2.98 10.13
C ALA A 85 11.61 2.82 8.61
N PHE A 86 12.48 3.53 7.88
CA PHE A 86 12.58 3.45 6.42
C PHE A 86 12.79 2.01 5.95
N TRP A 87 13.86 1.36 6.37
CA TRP A 87 14.18 0.01 5.90
C TRP A 87 13.20 -1.05 6.40
N ARG A 88 12.65 -0.93 7.60
CA ARG A 88 11.59 -1.83 8.07
C ARG A 88 10.33 -1.71 7.20
N THR A 89 9.97 -0.49 6.83
CA THR A 89 8.84 -0.25 5.92
C THR A 89 9.09 -0.89 4.56
N ILE A 90 10.25 -0.60 3.95
CA ILE A 90 10.60 -1.16 2.64
C ILE A 90 10.63 -2.69 2.69
N SER A 91 11.27 -3.28 3.69
CA SER A 91 11.32 -4.75 3.82
C SER A 91 9.95 -5.38 3.95
N LEU A 92 9.07 -4.81 4.78
CA LEU A 92 7.71 -5.32 4.96
C LEU A 92 6.89 -5.23 3.67
N LEU A 93 6.92 -4.06 3.02
CA LEU A 93 6.15 -3.83 1.80
C LEU A 93 6.71 -4.58 0.60
N PHE A 94 8.02 -4.74 0.50
CA PHE A 94 8.64 -5.53 -0.56
C PHE A 94 8.25 -7.01 -0.46
N ILE A 95 8.26 -7.59 0.74
CA ILE A 95 7.78 -8.97 0.94
C ILE A 95 6.29 -9.07 0.57
N ALA A 96 5.46 -8.11 0.97
CA ALA A 96 4.05 -8.07 0.59
C ALA A 96 3.86 -7.90 -0.93
N GLY A 97 4.64 -7.04 -1.59
CA GLY A 97 4.63 -6.86 -3.04
C GLY A 97 5.05 -8.13 -3.79
N CYS A 98 6.13 -8.79 -3.34
CA CYS A 98 6.55 -10.08 -3.89
C CYS A 98 5.46 -11.15 -3.75
N ALA A 99 4.77 -11.20 -2.61
CA ALA A 99 3.66 -12.12 -2.40
C ALA A 99 2.47 -11.78 -3.33
N LEU A 100 2.15 -10.49 -3.51
CA LEU A 100 1.12 -10.07 -4.45
C LEU A 100 1.43 -10.53 -5.88
N ASP A 101 2.65 -10.31 -6.36
CA ASP A 101 3.05 -10.77 -7.69
C ASP A 101 3.05 -12.29 -7.80
N TYR A 102 3.59 -12.97 -6.82
CA TYR A 102 3.59 -14.43 -6.84
C TYR A 102 2.19 -15.00 -7.00
N PHE A 103 1.20 -14.50 -6.27
CA PHE A 103 -0.17 -15.02 -6.29
C PHE A 103 -1.05 -14.43 -7.40
N PHE A 104 -0.84 -13.17 -7.78
CA PHE A 104 -1.81 -12.41 -8.55
C PHE A 104 -1.32 -11.84 -9.87
N ALA A 105 -0.02 -11.76 -10.15
CA ALA A 105 0.48 -11.15 -11.37
C ALA A 105 -0.20 -11.71 -12.63
N ASN A 106 -0.17 -13.02 -12.82
CA ASN A 106 -0.83 -13.68 -13.97
C ASN A 106 -2.37 -13.67 -13.93
N ARG A 107 -2.97 -13.18 -12.84
CA ARG A 107 -4.43 -13.06 -12.74
C ARG A 107 -4.95 -11.70 -13.15
N PHE A 108 -4.15 -10.65 -12.92
CA PHE A 108 -4.54 -9.28 -13.20
C PHE A 108 -3.81 -8.67 -14.38
N PHE A 109 -2.63 -9.22 -14.72
CA PHE A 109 -1.78 -8.68 -15.78
C PHE A 109 -1.48 -9.71 -16.87
N THR A 110 -1.03 -9.19 -17.99
CA THR A 110 -0.50 -9.98 -19.12
C THR A 110 0.81 -9.36 -19.58
N TYR A 111 1.80 -10.19 -19.89
CA TYR A 111 3.12 -9.77 -20.35
C TYR A 111 3.29 -10.23 -21.79
N ARG A 112 3.00 -9.30 -22.72
CA ARG A 112 2.88 -9.63 -24.14
C ARG A 112 4.17 -9.44 -24.91
N ASN A 113 5.11 -8.66 -24.38
CA ASN A 113 6.35 -8.28 -25.05
C ASN A 113 7.61 -8.76 -24.30
N PRO A 114 8.00 -10.02 -24.47
CA PRO A 114 9.17 -10.55 -23.79
C PRO A 114 10.50 -9.90 -24.25
N ALA A 115 10.51 -9.23 -25.42
CA ALA A 115 11.71 -8.53 -25.89
C ALA A 115 11.98 -7.26 -25.07
N ALA A 116 10.98 -6.69 -24.43
CA ALA A 116 11.10 -5.47 -23.63
C ALA A 116 11.75 -5.72 -22.26
N THR A 117 12.03 -6.97 -21.90
CA THR A 117 12.56 -7.38 -20.58
C THR A 117 13.95 -7.99 -20.68
N LEU A 118 14.61 -8.18 -19.55
CA LEU A 118 15.86 -8.94 -19.43
C LEU A 118 15.69 -10.43 -19.74
N ARG A 119 14.46 -10.92 -19.87
CA ARG A 119 14.12 -12.34 -20.04
C ARG A 119 14.57 -13.21 -18.87
N ILE A 120 14.74 -12.62 -17.70
CA ILE A 120 15.00 -13.33 -16.46
C ILE A 120 13.64 -13.66 -15.84
N PRO A 121 13.27 -14.96 -15.74
CA PRO A 121 11.99 -15.35 -15.18
C PRO A 121 12.02 -15.25 -13.65
N ALA A 122 10.97 -14.67 -13.08
CA ALA A 122 10.69 -14.69 -11.66
C ALA A 122 9.50 -15.62 -11.38
N PRO A 123 9.45 -16.32 -10.24
CA PRO A 123 8.40 -17.28 -9.94
C PRO A 123 7.06 -16.57 -9.68
N ALA A 124 6.00 -17.07 -10.32
CA ALA A 124 4.62 -16.64 -10.02
C ALA A 124 3.65 -17.79 -10.27
N LEU A 125 2.50 -17.76 -9.60
CA LEU A 125 1.44 -18.75 -9.77
C LEU A 125 0.81 -18.61 -11.16
N GLY A 126 0.82 -19.70 -11.92
CA GLY A 126 0.29 -19.72 -13.29
C GLY A 126 1.32 -19.49 -14.39
N GLY A 127 2.58 -19.32 -14.05
CA GLY A 127 3.69 -19.18 -14.97
C GLY A 127 4.65 -18.05 -14.55
N PRO A 128 5.88 -18.08 -15.05
CA PRO A 128 6.87 -17.07 -14.68
C PRO A 128 6.47 -15.67 -15.20
N VAL A 129 6.84 -14.66 -14.43
CA VAL A 129 6.72 -13.25 -14.80
C VAL A 129 8.11 -12.64 -15.00
N PRO A 130 8.25 -11.48 -15.67
CA PRO A 130 9.54 -10.80 -15.76
C PRO A 130 10.08 -10.39 -14.39
N ILE A 131 11.41 -10.51 -14.17
CA ILE A 131 12.05 -10.08 -12.91
C ILE A 131 11.84 -8.59 -12.64
N GLU A 132 11.60 -7.80 -13.69
CA GLU A 132 11.28 -6.39 -13.61
C GLU A 132 10.11 -6.07 -12.70
N GLU A 133 9.12 -6.95 -12.58
CA GLU A 133 7.98 -6.78 -11.65
C GLU A 133 8.46 -6.66 -10.21
N TYR A 134 9.35 -7.54 -9.78
CA TYR A 134 9.91 -7.52 -8.42
C TYR A 134 10.81 -6.31 -8.19
N VAL A 135 11.60 -5.93 -9.20
CA VAL A 135 12.42 -4.71 -9.16
C VAL A 135 11.53 -3.47 -9.11
N PHE A 136 10.43 -3.47 -9.85
CA PHE A 136 9.44 -2.41 -9.84
C PHE A 136 8.84 -2.19 -8.45
N TYR A 137 8.40 -3.24 -7.74
CA TYR A 137 7.90 -3.09 -6.36
C TYR A 137 8.95 -2.50 -5.43
N LEU A 138 10.18 -3.01 -5.48
CA LEU A 138 11.25 -2.49 -4.64
C LEU A 138 11.52 -1.01 -4.90
N THR A 139 11.72 -0.65 -6.15
CA THR A 139 12.03 0.73 -6.54
C THR A 139 10.84 1.66 -6.35
N GLY A 140 9.63 1.19 -6.61
CA GLY A 140 8.40 1.93 -6.39
C GLY A 140 8.19 2.32 -4.93
N PHE A 141 8.31 1.38 -3.99
CA PHE A 141 8.19 1.68 -2.56
C PHE A 141 9.30 2.63 -2.08
N ILE A 142 10.54 2.44 -2.53
CA ILE A 142 11.66 3.33 -2.19
C ILE A 142 11.41 4.73 -2.73
N ALA A 143 10.99 4.87 -3.98
CA ALA A 143 10.70 6.17 -4.60
C ALA A 143 9.58 6.91 -3.86
N VAL A 144 8.45 6.24 -3.60
CA VAL A 144 7.33 6.80 -2.84
C VAL A 144 7.79 7.32 -1.48
N LEU A 145 8.52 6.50 -0.74
CA LEU A 145 8.92 6.84 0.61
C LEU A 145 9.98 7.95 0.66
N LEU A 146 10.94 7.94 -0.28
CA LEU A 146 11.94 9.01 -0.38
C LEU A 146 11.31 10.35 -0.76
N ILE A 147 10.38 10.36 -1.72
CA ILE A 147 9.65 11.58 -2.10
C ILE A 147 8.87 12.11 -0.90
N TYR A 148 8.14 11.23 -0.20
CA TYR A 148 7.38 11.62 0.98
C TYR A 148 8.29 12.22 2.07
N VAL A 149 9.38 11.52 2.44
CA VAL A 149 10.31 11.98 3.47
C VAL A 149 10.99 13.30 3.08
N TRP A 150 11.38 13.43 1.81
CA TRP A 150 11.97 14.69 1.32
C TRP A 150 10.99 15.86 1.40
N LEU A 151 9.73 15.64 1.03
CA LEU A 151 8.69 16.66 1.13
C LEU A 151 8.35 16.99 2.59
N ASP A 152 8.25 15.97 3.46
CA ASP A 152 7.89 16.11 4.87
C ASP A 152 8.98 16.83 5.68
N GLU A 153 10.24 16.44 5.49
CA GLU A 153 11.37 16.91 6.29
C GLU A 153 12.03 18.18 5.72
N TYR A 154 11.70 18.57 4.48
CA TYR A 154 12.31 19.74 3.84
C TYR A 154 11.28 20.77 3.35
N TRP A 155 10.58 20.49 2.24
CA TRP A 155 9.72 21.49 1.61
C TRP A 155 8.49 21.85 2.42
N LEU A 156 7.92 20.88 3.13
CA LEU A 156 6.69 21.03 3.89
C LEU A 156 6.92 20.81 5.39
N LEU A 157 8.15 21.00 5.86
CA LEU A 157 8.56 20.85 7.26
C LEU A 157 7.68 21.66 8.23
N ALA A 158 7.21 22.83 7.83
CA ALA A 158 6.32 23.67 8.64
C ALA A 158 4.98 22.98 9.00
N TYR A 159 4.62 21.91 8.31
CA TYR A 159 3.40 21.12 8.52
C TYR A 159 3.67 19.75 9.12
N ASN A 160 4.92 19.45 9.40
CA ASN A 160 5.32 18.20 10.06
C ASN A 160 4.96 18.26 11.55
N VAL A 161 4.78 17.10 12.17
CA VAL A 161 4.51 16.97 13.61
C VAL A 161 5.84 17.10 14.38
N PRO A 162 5.99 18.12 15.23
CA PRO A 162 7.29 18.44 15.84
C PRO A 162 7.70 17.47 16.95
N ASP A 163 6.75 16.78 17.60
CA ASP A 163 7.00 15.94 18.78
C ASP A 163 6.36 14.55 18.66
N TYR A 164 7.00 13.68 17.89
CA TYR A 164 6.60 12.29 17.73
C TYR A 164 6.57 11.48 19.04
N PRO A 165 7.58 11.59 19.93
CA PRO A 165 7.55 10.90 21.22
C PRO A 165 6.36 11.27 22.08
N ALA A 166 5.97 12.55 22.13
CA ALA A 166 4.80 12.99 22.88
C ALA A 166 3.50 12.42 22.30
N GLU A 167 3.35 12.42 20.97
CA GLU A 167 2.19 11.83 20.31
C GLU A 167 2.14 10.30 20.53
N ALA A 168 3.26 9.61 20.40
CA ALA A 168 3.34 8.16 20.64
C ALA A 168 2.96 7.78 22.08
N LYS A 169 3.36 8.58 23.07
CA LYS A 169 3.02 8.34 24.50
C LYS A 169 1.54 8.54 24.80
N LYS A 170 0.83 9.41 24.07
CA LYS A 170 -0.62 9.60 24.23
C LYS A 170 -1.41 8.39 23.75
N LEU A 171 -0.87 7.60 22.84
CA LEU A 171 -1.56 6.45 22.27
C LEU A 171 -1.50 5.25 23.22
N ARG A 172 -2.65 4.72 23.59
CA ARG A 172 -2.74 3.49 24.38
C ARG A 172 -2.32 2.26 23.58
N ARG A 173 -2.66 2.24 22.28
CA ARG A 173 -2.32 1.20 21.30
C ARG A 173 -2.34 1.78 19.89
N LEU A 174 -1.54 1.23 18.99
CA LEU A 174 -1.49 1.64 17.58
C LEU A 174 -2.63 1.04 16.77
N LEU A 175 -2.96 -0.22 17.04
CA LEU A 175 -4.06 -0.91 16.37
C LEU A 175 -5.40 -0.51 17.00
N GLN A 176 -6.23 0.18 16.21
CA GLN A 176 -7.55 0.64 16.62
C GLN A 176 -8.53 0.30 15.51
N PHE A 177 -9.80 0.05 15.83
CA PHE A 177 -10.79 -0.26 14.83
C PHE A 177 -11.73 0.94 14.59
N HIS A 178 -11.85 1.33 13.32
CA HIS A 178 -12.72 2.41 12.87
C HIS A 178 -13.82 1.85 11.94
N PRO A 179 -15.01 1.53 12.46
CA PRO A 179 -16.04 0.80 11.73
C PRO A 179 -16.59 1.56 10.50
N THR A 180 -16.64 2.87 10.58
CA THR A 180 -17.17 3.70 9.47
C THR A 180 -16.33 3.51 8.20
N SER A 181 -15.00 3.43 8.32
CA SER A 181 -14.11 3.19 7.17
C SER A 181 -14.33 1.82 6.54
N LEU A 182 -14.60 0.80 7.36
CA LEU A 182 -14.95 -0.52 6.86
C LEU A 182 -16.26 -0.49 6.06
N VAL A 183 -17.30 0.15 6.61
CA VAL A 183 -18.59 0.25 5.93
C VAL A 183 -18.46 1.00 4.60
N LEU A 184 -17.73 2.12 4.57
CA LEU A 184 -17.47 2.86 3.33
C LEU A 184 -16.69 2.02 2.31
N GLY A 185 -15.70 1.26 2.76
CA GLY A 185 -14.94 0.36 1.88
C GLY A 185 -15.82 -0.74 1.27
N LEU A 186 -16.66 -1.38 2.08
CA LEU A 186 -17.62 -2.38 1.59
C LEU A 186 -18.65 -1.75 0.62
N ALA A 187 -19.10 -0.53 0.89
CA ALA A 187 -19.98 0.19 -0.03
C ALA A 187 -19.30 0.48 -1.38
N LEU A 188 -18.03 0.90 -1.37
CA LEU A 188 -17.25 1.10 -2.60
C LEU A 188 -17.13 -0.18 -3.43
N ILE A 189 -16.85 -1.30 -2.78
CA ILE A 189 -16.78 -2.61 -3.44
C ILE A 189 -18.16 -2.99 -4.02
N GLY A 190 -19.22 -2.82 -3.25
CA GLY A 190 -20.59 -3.06 -3.72
C GLY A 190 -20.96 -2.20 -4.93
N LEU A 191 -20.58 -0.91 -4.93
CA LEU A 191 -20.77 0.00 -6.06
C LEU A 191 -19.96 -0.43 -7.29
N ALA A 192 -18.72 -0.88 -7.12
CA ALA A 192 -17.90 -1.37 -8.23
C ALA A 192 -18.50 -2.64 -8.87
N ILE A 193 -19.01 -3.57 -8.07
CA ILE A 193 -19.70 -4.77 -8.55
C ILE A 193 -20.97 -4.38 -9.29
N ALA A 194 -21.77 -3.49 -8.71
CA ALA A 194 -23.00 -3.01 -9.33
C ALA A 194 -22.71 -2.27 -10.66
N TYR A 195 -21.72 -1.39 -10.68
CA TYR A 195 -21.28 -0.71 -11.89
C TYR A 195 -20.87 -1.70 -12.98
N LYS A 196 -20.03 -2.68 -12.66
CA LYS A 196 -19.59 -3.69 -13.61
C LYS A 196 -20.75 -4.49 -14.19
N LYS A 197 -21.70 -4.89 -13.36
CA LYS A 197 -22.84 -5.71 -13.75
C LYS A 197 -23.91 -4.95 -14.54
N PHE A 198 -24.25 -3.73 -14.10
CA PHE A 198 -25.43 -3.00 -14.59
C PHE A 198 -25.11 -1.86 -15.55
N VAL A 199 -23.89 -1.34 -15.56
CA VAL A 199 -23.50 -0.19 -16.39
C VAL A 199 -22.48 -0.61 -17.45
N SER A 200 -21.35 -1.17 -17.03
CA SER A 200 -20.30 -1.62 -17.96
C SER A 200 -20.70 -2.87 -18.76
N HIS A 201 -21.57 -3.70 -18.19
CA HIS A 201 -21.94 -5.02 -18.75
C HIS A 201 -20.74 -5.91 -19.10
N SER A 202 -19.56 -5.62 -18.50
CA SER A 202 -18.32 -6.37 -18.74
C SER A 202 -18.38 -7.75 -18.02
N PRO A 203 -17.92 -8.81 -18.65
CA PRO A 203 -17.90 -10.12 -18.01
C PRO A 203 -16.93 -10.18 -16.84
N GLY A 204 -17.15 -11.12 -15.92
CA GLY A 204 -16.27 -11.41 -14.80
C GLY A 204 -16.54 -10.55 -13.57
N PHE A 205 -15.61 -10.61 -12.60
CA PHE A 205 -15.67 -9.93 -11.31
C PHE A 205 -14.63 -8.81 -11.26
N PRO A 206 -14.88 -7.64 -10.62
CA PRO A 206 -13.89 -6.56 -10.48
C PRO A 206 -12.85 -6.94 -9.41
N GLY A 207 -12.10 -8.03 -9.66
CA GLY A 207 -11.22 -8.68 -8.69
C GLY A 207 -10.07 -7.79 -8.29
N TYR A 208 -9.47 -7.09 -9.26
CA TYR A 208 -8.34 -6.20 -8.98
C TYR A 208 -8.76 -4.99 -8.14
N PHE A 209 -9.84 -4.31 -8.50
CA PHE A 209 -10.38 -3.22 -7.68
C PHE A 209 -10.71 -3.68 -6.26
N THR A 210 -11.37 -4.83 -6.13
CA THR A 210 -11.73 -5.39 -4.82
C THR A 210 -10.50 -5.68 -3.99
N LEU A 211 -9.43 -6.25 -4.58
CA LEU A 211 -8.18 -6.50 -3.88
C LEU A 211 -7.51 -5.20 -3.42
N LEU A 212 -7.44 -4.17 -4.27
CA LEU A 212 -6.83 -2.88 -3.94
C LEU A 212 -7.57 -2.19 -2.78
N VAL A 213 -8.89 -2.17 -2.83
CA VAL A 213 -9.71 -1.52 -1.80
C VAL A 213 -9.70 -2.33 -0.51
N ALA A 214 -10.06 -3.61 -0.56
CA ALA A 214 -10.20 -4.44 0.63
C ALA A 214 -8.85 -4.88 1.23
N GLY A 215 -7.83 -5.10 0.40
CA GLY A 215 -6.50 -5.53 0.84
C GLY A 215 -5.55 -4.37 1.18
N GLY A 216 -5.71 -3.21 0.54
CA GLY A 216 -4.83 -2.06 0.70
C GLY A 216 -5.44 -0.90 1.50
N ILE A 217 -6.40 -0.21 0.91
CA ILE A 217 -6.91 1.05 1.46
C ILE A 217 -7.70 0.83 2.76
N VAL A 218 -8.66 -0.08 2.74
CA VAL A 218 -9.58 -0.27 3.88
C VAL A 218 -8.86 -0.74 5.14
N PRO A 219 -7.94 -1.73 5.10
CA PRO A 219 -7.16 -2.10 6.29
C PRO A 219 -6.34 -0.94 6.84
N ALA A 220 -5.67 -0.18 5.97
CA ALA A 220 -4.87 0.95 6.38
C ALA A 220 -5.69 2.01 7.13
N VAL A 221 -6.86 2.39 6.60
CA VAL A 221 -7.73 3.41 7.20
C VAL A 221 -8.49 2.88 8.43
N SER A 222 -8.94 1.62 8.39
CA SER A 222 -9.81 1.06 9.44
C SER A 222 -9.05 0.62 10.69
N PHE A 223 -7.78 0.20 10.55
CA PHE A 223 -7.01 -0.34 11.67
C PHE A 223 -5.91 0.57 12.20
N PHE A 224 -5.52 1.59 11.43
CA PHE A 224 -4.47 2.54 11.81
C PHE A 224 -4.92 4.01 11.85
N PRO A 225 -6.10 4.33 12.41
CA PRO A 225 -6.49 5.74 12.58
C PRO A 225 -5.54 6.50 13.50
N SER A 226 -4.74 5.79 14.31
CA SER A 226 -3.69 6.35 15.16
C SER A 226 -2.58 7.07 14.40
N ALA A 227 -2.31 6.71 13.16
CA ALA A 227 -1.33 7.39 12.32
C ALA A 227 -1.86 8.71 11.73
N ARG A 228 -3.18 8.89 11.67
CA ARG A 228 -3.81 10.06 11.04
C ARG A 228 -3.32 11.43 11.54
N PRO A 229 -3.14 11.66 12.86
CA PRO A 229 -2.67 12.95 13.36
C PRO A 229 -1.18 13.22 13.12
N VAL A 230 -0.38 12.20 12.78
CA VAL A 230 1.08 12.34 12.57
C VAL A 230 1.46 12.39 11.09
N ILE A 231 0.55 12.08 10.19
CA ILE A 231 0.78 12.18 8.75
C ILE A 231 0.82 13.65 8.34
N ASN A 232 1.89 14.07 7.67
CA ASN A 232 1.90 15.32 6.92
C ASN A 232 1.06 15.16 5.64
N TRP A 233 -0.22 15.51 5.74
CA TRP A 233 -1.19 15.36 4.64
C TRP A 233 -0.82 16.14 3.38
N ARG A 234 -0.10 17.26 3.53
CA ARG A 234 0.36 18.06 2.37
C ARG A 234 1.50 17.36 1.66
N ALA A 235 2.46 16.82 2.42
CA ALA A 235 3.54 16.01 1.85
C ALA A 235 2.98 14.75 1.18
N LEU A 236 2.04 14.04 1.82
CA LEU A 236 1.37 12.88 1.22
C LEU A 236 0.63 13.25 -0.07
N SER A 237 -0.14 14.35 -0.06
CA SER A 237 -0.91 14.78 -1.25
C SER A 237 0.02 15.12 -2.42
N LEU A 238 1.13 15.80 -2.17
CA LEU A 238 2.11 16.14 -3.21
C LEU A 238 2.88 14.89 -3.68
N THR A 239 3.23 13.98 -2.77
CA THR A 239 3.81 12.67 -3.11
C THR A 239 2.87 11.91 -4.04
N LEU A 240 1.58 11.83 -3.67
CA LEU A 240 0.58 11.15 -4.46
C LEU A 240 0.43 11.78 -5.87
N PHE A 241 0.41 13.11 -5.94
CA PHE A 241 0.36 13.82 -7.22
C PHE A 241 1.56 13.48 -8.11
N ILE A 242 2.78 13.53 -7.58
CA ILE A 242 4.01 13.20 -8.32
C ILE A 242 3.98 11.74 -8.80
N ILE A 243 3.66 10.81 -7.91
CA ILE A 243 3.60 9.38 -8.23
C ILE A 243 2.53 9.10 -9.29
N LEU A 244 1.32 9.64 -9.14
CA LEU A 244 0.27 9.49 -10.15
C LEU A 244 0.70 10.06 -11.50
N LEU A 245 1.28 11.25 -11.50
CA LEU A 245 1.74 11.89 -12.76
C LEU A 245 2.76 11.01 -13.48
N VAL A 246 3.82 10.58 -12.79
CA VAL A 246 4.89 9.78 -13.39
C VAL A 246 4.38 8.41 -13.82
N SER A 247 3.64 7.73 -12.95
CA SER A 247 3.21 6.34 -13.19
C SER A 247 2.15 6.23 -14.27
N LEU A 248 1.12 7.09 -14.23
CA LEU A 248 0.06 7.04 -15.24
C LEU A 248 0.57 7.52 -16.61
N PHE A 249 1.48 8.49 -16.64
CA PHE A 249 2.15 8.88 -17.87
C PHE A 249 2.96 7.72 -18.44
N TRP A 250 3.75 7.04 -17.62
CA TRP A 250 4.53 5.87 -18.01
C TRP A 250 3.64 4.74 -18.54
N GLU A 251 2.57 4.40 -17.83
CA GLU A 251 1.65 3.35 -18.26
C GLU A 251 0.94 3.68 -19.57
N ALA A 252 0.42 4.92 -19.71
CA ALA A 252 -0.36 5.34 -20.86
C ALA A 252 0.48 5.54 -22.12
N THR A 253 1.74 5.95 -22.01
CA THR A 253 2.58 6.30 -23.16
C THR A 253 3.58 5.22 -23.54
N LEU A 254 3.97 4.35 -22.61
CA LEU A 254 5.00 3.35 -22.81
C LEU A 254 4.47 1.93 -22.57
N ALA A 255 4.08 1.61 -21.35
CA ALA A 255 3.82 0.24 -20.97
C ALA A 255 2.70 -0.43 -21.77
N VAL A 256 1.51 0.18 -21.78
CA VAL A 256 0.33 -0.37 -22.45
C VAL A 256 0.46 -0.32 -23.98
N PRO A 257 0.87 0.83 -24.61
CA PRO A 257 1.02 0.89 -26.06
C PRO A 257 2.03 -0.10 -26.62
N TYR A 258 3.15 -0.32 -25.90
CA TYR A 258 4.18 -1.28 -26.34
C TYR A 258 3.99 -2.69 -25.77
N GLY A 259 2.90 -2.91 -25.02
CA GLY A 259 2.54 -4.22 -24.50
C GLY A 259 3.56 -4.81 -23.51
N TRP A 260 4.29 -3.98 -22.78
CA TRP A 260 5.22 -4.46 -21.76
C TRP A 260 4.45 -5.23 -20.70
N TRP A 261 3.34 -4.67 -20.26
CA TRP A 261 2.25 -5.39 -19.59
C TRP A 261 0.89 -4.84 -20.05
N GLY A 262 -0.16 -5.53 -19.70
CA GLY A 262 -1.53 -5.12 -19.92
C GLY A 262 -2.43 -5.66 -18.83
N TYR A 263 -3.60 -5.10 -18.72
CA TYR A 263 -4.60 -5.47 -17.75
C TYR A 263 -5.57 -6.52 -18.28
N GLN A 264 -5.93 -7.47 -17.46
CA GLN A 264 -6.97 -8.44 -17.79
C GLN A 264 -8.34 -7.82 -17.65
N GLN A 265 -8.96 -7.47 -18.76
CA GLN A 265 -10.24 -6.76 -18.84
C GLN A 265 -11.35 -7.39 -17.98
N GLN A 266 -11.39 -8.71 -17.92
CA GLN A 266 -12.37 -9.44 -17.12
C GLN A 266 -12.25 -9.20 -15.62
N GLN A 267 -11.07 -8.80 -15.15
CA GLN A 267 -10.77 -8.57 -13.74
C GLN A 267 -10.85 -7.09 -13.34
N MET A 268 -10.98 -6.22 -14.32
CA MET A 268 -11.15 -4.79 -14.11
C MET A 268 -12.62 -4.45 -13.91
N MET A 269 -12.90 -3.32 -13.28
CA MET A 269 -14.26 -2.83 -13.04
C MET A 269 -15.02 -2.51 -14.34
N GLY A 270 -14.28 -2.27 -15.44
CA GLY A 270 -14.85 -1.94 -16.74
C GLY A 270 -15.02 -0.43 -16.97
N LEU A 271 -14.33 0.39 -16.19
CA LEU A 271 -14.20 1.82 -16.40
C LEU A 271 -12.80 2.13 -16.93
N PHE A 272 -12.72 2.66 -18.15
CA PHE A 272 -11.47 2.92 -18.86
C PHE A 272 -11.30 4.39 -19.18
N ILE A 273 -10.07 4.87 -19.09
CA ILE A 273 -9.68 6.25 -19.44
C ILE A 273 -9.21 6.24 -20.91
N GLY A 274 -10.16 6.53 -21.81
CA GLY A 274 -9.92 6.41 -23.27
C GLY A 274 -8.77 7.27 -23.79
N ALA A 275 -8.64 8.51 -23.29
CA ALA A 275 -7.56 9.42 -23.67
C ALA A 275 -6.16 8.95 -23.24
N TRP A 276 -6.08 7.98 -22.31
CA TRP A 276 -4.85 7.45 -21.76
C TRP A 276 -4.70 5.97 -22.12
N ALA A 277 -4.64 5.67 -23.41
CA ALA A 277 -4.45 4.31 -23.94
C ALA A 277 -5.46 3.27 -23.44
N GLY A 278 -6.65 3.72 -22.98
CA GLY A 278 -7.63 2.81 -22.41
C GLY A 278 -7.22 2.20 -21.07
N LEU A 279 -6.42 2.90 -20.27
CA LEU A 279 -6.08 2.47 -18.92
C LEU A 279 -7.34 2.22 -18.09
N PRO A 280 -7.43 1.12 -17.36
CA PRO A 280 -8.50 0.92 -16.41
C PRO A 280 -8.35 1.87 -15.21
N ILE A 281 -9.44 2.24 -14.57
CA ILE A 281 -9.42 3.11 -13.39
C ILE A 281 -8.58 2.49 -12.24
N GLU A 282 -8.43 1.20 -12.23
CA GLU A 282 -7.58 0.46 -11.29
C GLU A 282 -6.12 0.88 -11.38
N ALA A 283 -5.64 1.33 -12.53
CA ALA A 283 -4.30 1.92 -12.66
C ALA A 283 -4.12 3.15 -11.75
N VAL A 284 -5.15 3.97 -11.62
CA VAL A 284 -5.17 5.08 -10.66
C VAL A 284 -5.27 4.56 -9.23
N CYS A 285 -6.16 3.59 -8.99
CA CYS A 285 -6.41 3.03 -7.67
C CYS A 285 -5.19 2.34 -7.07
N VAL A 286 -4.39 1.62 -7.87
CA VAL A 286 -3.19 0.94 -7.36
C VAL A 286 -2.16 1.96 -6.85
N TRP A 287 -1.93 3.05 -7.58
CA TRP A 287 -0.99 4.06 -7.16
C TRP A 287 -1.44 4.84 -5.93
N ILE A 288 -2.75 5.08 -5.80
CA ILE A 288 -3.33 5.64 -4.57
C ILE A 288 -3.12 4.66 -3.40
N ALA A 289 -3.44 3.38 -3.60
CA ALA A 289 -3.32 2.37 -2.55
C ALA A 289 -1.86 2.17 -2.12
N VAL A 290 -0.94 2.04 -3.08
CA VAL A 290 0.50 1.84 -2.82
C VAL A 290 1.09 3.05 -2.09
N THR A 291 0.84 4.27 -2.58
CA THR A 291 1.38 5.49 -1.96
C THR A 291 0.84 5.66 -0.55
N TYR A 292 -0.45 5.52 -0.37
CA TYR A 292 -1.09 5.68 0.94
C TYR A 292 -0.66 4.60 1.92
N ALA A 293 -0.63 3.33 1.51
CA ALA A 293 -0.20 2.22 2.36
C ALA A 293 1.28 2.37 2.76
N THR A 294 2.15 2.79 1.84
CA THR A 294 3.57 3.00 2.11
C THR A 294 3.76 4.06 3.20
N VAL A 295 3.11 5.20 3.07
CA VAL A 295 3.21 6.29 4.06
C VAL A 295 2.61 5.88 5.40
N ILE A 296 1.43 5.25 5.41
CA ILE A 296 0.81 4.78 6.67
C ILE A 296 1.69 3.77 7.40
N VAL A 297 2.24 2.79 6.70
CA VAL A 297 3.13 1.79 7.32
C VAL A 297 4.36 2.46 7.90
N PHE A 298 4.94 3.41 7.18
CA PHE A 298 6.08 4.18 7.66
C PHE A 298 5.76 4.96 8.93
N GLU A 299 4.66 5.70 8.95
CA GLU A 299 4.25 6.51 10.10
C GLU A 299 3.88 5.62 11.31
N VAL A 300 3.24 4.49 11.10
CA VAL A 300 2.95 3.51 12.15
C VAL A 300 4.25 2.94 12.74
N ILE A 301 5.25 2.63 11.90
CA ILE A 301 6.54 2.14 12.37
C ILE A 301 7.30 3.24 13.15
N LYS A 302 7.26 4.50 12.70
CA LYS A 302 7.83 5.64 13.42
C LYS A 302 7.17 5.79 14.81
N LEU A 303 5.84 5.75 14.88
CA LEU A 303 5.09 5.80 16.14
C LEU A 303 5.45 4.64 17.07
N TRP A 304 5.56 3.43 16.52
CA TRP A 304 5.99 2.27 17.30
C TRP A 304 7.37 2.50 17.91
N GLN A 305 8.34 2.92 17.10
CA GLN A 305 9.71 3.20 17.58
C GLN A 305 9.75 4.31 18.62
N ALA A 306 9.01 5.40 18.39
CA ALA A 306 8.93 6.52 19.32
C ALA A 306 8.22 6.17 20.64
N SER A 307 7.39 5.12 20.65
CA SER A 307 6.72 4.64 21.87
C SER A 307 7.64 3.90 22.83
N GLU A 308 8.80 3.42 22.36
CA GLU A 308 9.78 2.59 23.11
C GLU A 308 9.16 1.30 23.69
N ARG A 309 7.99 0.89 23.23
CA ARG A 309 7.28 -0.28 23.71
C ARG A 309 7.61 -1.52 22.89
N PRO A 310 7.57 -2.71 23.51
CA PRO A 310 7.57 -3.97 22.77
C PRO A 310 6.46 -3.99 21.72
N LEU A 311 6.66 -4.65 20.60
CA LEU A 311 5.71 -4.71 19.48
C LEU A 311 4.29 -5.06 19.94
N LYS A 312 4.16 -6.10 20.77
CA LYS A 312 2.87 -6.56 21.29
C LYS A 312 2.14 -5.47 22.06
N ASP A 313 2.84 -4.79 22.96
CA ASP A 313 2.25 -3.77 23.83
C ASP A 313 1.93 -2.48 23.04
N ALA A 314 2.75 -2.13 22.06
CA ALA A 314 2.50 -0.98 21.19
C ALA A 314 1.25 -1.18 20.33
N PHE A 315 1.08 -2.36 19.70
CA PHE A 315 -0.03 -2.62 18.80
C PHE A 315 -1.31 -3.05 19.53
N LEU A 316 -1.21 -3.92 20.52
CA LEU A 316 -2.36 -4.51 21.21
C LEU A 316 -2.70 -3.82 22.55
N GLY A 317 -1.79 -3.01 23.08
CA GLY A 317 -1.86 -2.38 24.39
C GLY A 317 -1.24 -3.25 25.48
N ALA A 318 -0.56 -2.61 26.44
CA ALA A 318 -0.01 -3.29 27.61
C ALA A 318 -1.13 -3.89 28.46
N ARG A 319 -0.93 -5.10 29.01
CA ARG A 319 -1.79 -5.62 30.08
C ARG A 319 -1.69 -4.68 31.27
N GLU A 320 -2.80 -4.16 31.76
CA GLU A 320 -2.83 -3.53 33.06
C GLU A 320 -2.44 -4.59 34.08
N VAL A 321 -1.21 -4.48 34.63
CA VAL A 321 -0.86 -5.23 35.81
C VAL A 321 -1.77 -4.67 36.90
N PRO A 322 -2.64 -5.49 37.54
CA PRO A 322 -3.47 -5.00 38.64
C PRO A 322 -2.53 -4.36 39.66
N SER A 323 -2.68 -3.07 39.92
CA SER A 323 -1.92 -2.44 40.99
C SER A 323 -2.23 -3.25 42.24
N ARG A 324 -1.23 -3.91 42.83
CA ARG A 324 -1.32 -4.44 44.19
C ARG A 324 -1.75 -3.26 45.07
N LYS A 325 -3.06 -3.10 45.21
CA LYS A 325 -3.58 -2.26 46.28
C LYS A 325 -2.93 -2.78 47.58
N THR A 326 -2.13 -1.92 48.11
CA THR A 326 -1.58 -1.98 49.46
C THR A 326 -2.58 -2.66 50.40
N GLN A 327 -2.43 -3.97 50.62
CA GLN A 327 -2.90 -4.61 51.85
C GLN A 327 -1.88 -4.24 52.94
N ALA A 328 -1.93 -3.01 53.38
CA ALA A 328 -1.17 -2.54 54.54
C ALA A 328 -1.95 -1.38 55.17
N ALA A 329 -3.09 -1.71 55.76
CA ALA A 329 -3.69 -0.92 56.83
C ALA A 329 -4.72 -1.83 57.54
N GLY A 330 -4.25 -2.62 58.47
CA GLY A 330 -5.11 -3.46 59.28
C GLY A 330 -4.28 -4.35 60.19
N ASN A 331 -3.53 -3.74 61.10
CA ASN A 331 -3.19 -4.29 62.42
C ASN A 331 -3.14 -3.12 63.38
#